data_f007014433a359338ebb5a97bb6c8c67
#
_entry.id   f007014433a359338ebb5a97bb6c8c67
#
_cell.length_a   1.000
_cell.length_b   1.000
_cell.length_c   1.000
_cell.angle_alpha   90.00
_cell.angle_beta   90.00
_cell.angle_gamma   90.00
#
_symmetry.space_group_name_H-M   'P 1'
#
loop_
_entity.id
_entity.type
_entity.pdbx_description
1 polymer ?
#
loop_
_entity_poly.entity_id
_entity_poly.type
_entity_poly.pdbx_seq_one_letter_code
_entity_poly.pdbx_strand_id
1 'polypeptide(L)'
;MRSLHIALTAAALAAAADAQELGDTWGTANAESRHYRIVELPIPRELSLECGSFVALPDGKLAIGTRRGEILIVDGAFEPLPRPVVTTFAAGLDEVLGLGYRDGAFYATQQTEVTRISDRDGDGRADRFENLSDVWGFEHYHEFAWGSPVQPDGSVYVVLGLSSSYHYKADYRGFAFQITPDGQSVPVASGIRSAGGVAPNEHGVMFYVESQGPWNGSCSLKHLKQGGFMGHPICFPGYDLPLGKQLGPKPLEPENQSRLHAESERIDALLPYAVVFPYRRMGQSITAFRPDRTGGKFGPFQNQLFVGDYSLSIVMRATTEEVDGVWQGACYPFREGLGNGILAIEFSDRGYLITGGTNRGWPVRGNKSFVLERLEWTGVTPFDVLEIRAAKDGFDVSFTAPCDPATLADVTNYRLRSFTHHYQKFYGSPEVDETTPVVTEAAPSSDGRSVHLVVDGLVEGHVHDFIFGALRSADGEPLVHTTAHYTLNRIPK
;
A
#
# COMPACT_ATOMS: atom_id res chain seq x y z
N MET A 1 37.23 -23.22 1.95
CA MET A 1 35.81 -23.36 1.43
C MET A 1 34.75 -23.57 2.52
N ARG A 2 35.02 -24.24 3.65
CA ARG A 2 34.03 -24.43 4.74
C ARG A 2 33.67 -23.14 5.52
N SER A 3 34.59 -22.20 5.66
CA SER A 3 34.37 -20.95 6.41
C SER A 3 33.46 -19.96 5.68
N LEU A 4 33.45 -19.98 4.34
CA LEU A 4 32.63 -19.05 3.53
C LEU A 4 31.15 -19.45 3.54
N HIS A 5 30.85 -20.75 3.63
CA HIS A 5 29.46 -21.25 3.71
C HIS A 5 28.82 -20.95 5.07
N ILE A 6 29.60 -20.95 6.16
CA ILE A 6 29.10 -20.64 7.51
C ILE A 6 28.80 -19.16 7.66
N ALA A 7 29.60 -18.27 7.06
CA ALA A 7 29.35 -16.83 7.09
C ALA A 7 28.10 -16.42 6.28
N LEU A 8 27.87 -17.04 5.12
CA LEU A 8 26.69 -16.81 4.30
C LEU A 8 25.39 -17.32 4.95
N THR A 9 25.45 -18.46 5.63
CA THR A 9 24.30 -19.00 6.37
C THR A 9 24.00 -18.18 7.62
N ALA A 10 25.01 -17.67 8.32
CA ALA A 10 24.82 -16.82 9.50
C ALA A 10 24.25 -15.44 9.12
N ALA A 11 24.69 -14.85 8.01
CA ALA A 11 24.14 -13.58 7.52
C ALA A 11 22.69 -13.73 7.02
N ALA A 12 22.36 -14.85 6.36
CA ALA A 12 21.00 -15.14 5.92
C ALA A 12 20.03 -15.44 7.10
N LEU A 13 20.57 -16.10 8.17
CA LEU A 13 19.81 -16.35 9.39
C LEU A 13 19.64 -15.08 10.24
N ALA A 14 20.64 -14.18 10.28
CA ALA A 14 20.52 -12.89 10.94
C ALA A 14 19.52 -11.96 10.23
N ALA A 15 19.55 -11.88 8.90
CA ALA A 15 18.57 -11.13 8.12
C ALA A 15 17.15 -11.70 8.24
N ALA A 16 16.99 -13.02 8.40
CA ALA A 16 15.69 -13.66 8.64
C ALA A 16 15.20 -13.42 10.08
N ALA A 17 16.10 -13.28 11.06
CA ALA A 17 15.75 -12.95 12.44
C ALA A 17 15.31 -11.48 12.57
N ASP A 18 16.01 -10.55 11.92
CA ASP A 18 15.63 -9.12 11.86
C ASP A 18 14.28 -8.89 11.14
N ALA A 19 13.96 -9.72 10.13
CA ALA A 19 12.66 -9.66 9.45
C ALA A 19 11.47 -10.09 10.32
N GLN A 20 11.71 -10.77 11.44
CA GLN A 20 10.69 -11.21 12.39
C GLN A 20 10.44 -10.23 13.55
N GLU A 21 11.35 -9.29 13.77
CA GLU A 21 11.20 -8.28 14.81
C GLU A 21 10.25 -7.18 14.34
N LEU A 22 9.22 -6.89 15.15
CA LEU A 22 8.24 -5.83 14.83
C LEU A 22 8.86 -4.44 15.04
N GLY A 23 8.56 -3.54 14.12
CA GLY A 23 8.91 -2.12 14.25
C GLY A 23 8.27 -1.45 15.46
N ASP A 24 8.68 -0.23 15.76
CA ASP A 24 8.15 0.54 16.87
C ASP A 24 6.71 1.03 16.63
N THR A 25 6.00 1.38 17.69
CA THR A 25 4.73 2.13 17.59
C THR A 25 5.04 3.62 17.44
N TRP A 26 4.09 4.37 16.89
CA TRP A 26 4.20 5.85 16.87
C TRP A 26 3.94 6.46 18.24
N GLY A 27 3.26 5.71 19.14
CA GLY A 27 2.89 6.17 20.49
C GLY A 27 1.74 7.16 20.50
N THR A 28 1.01 7.28 19.40
CA THR A 28 -0.04 8.29 19.17
C THR A 28 -1.46 7.73 19.28
N ALA A 29 -1.64 6.43 19.53
CA ALA A 29 -2.95 5.74 19.55
C ALA A 29 -4.03 6.47 20.37
N ASN A 30 -3.67 7.02 21.55
CA ASN A 30 -4.60 7.74 22.40
C ASN A 30 -5.02 9.10 21.83
N ALA A 31 -4.10 9.83 21.18
CA ALA A 31 -4.39 11.09 20.50
C ALA A 31 -5.27 10.83 19.28
N GLU A 32 -4.89 9.86 18.46
CA GLU A 32 -5.62 9.44 17.26
C GLU A 32 -7.06 9.03 17.56
N SER A 33 -7.29 8.33 18.69
CA SER A 33 -8.61 7.82 19.09
C SER A 33 -9.65 8.92 19.35
N ARG A 34 -9.22 10.15 19.63
CA ARG A 34 -10.11 11.31 19.76
C ARG A 34 -10.73 11.71 18.42
N HIS A 35 -10.06 11.39 17.32
CA HIS A 35 -10.42 11.78 15.96
C HIS A 35 -10.99 10.60 15.15
N TYR A 36 -10.44 9.40 15.35
CA TYR A 36 -10.84 8.18 14.62
C TYR A 36 -10.99 7.01 15.59
N ARG A 37 -12.23 6.54 15.78
CA ARG A 37 -12.52 5.38 16.62
C ARG A 37 -12.29 4.09 15.85
N ILE A 38 -11.76 3.07 16.51
CA ILE A 38 -11.80 1.70 16.04
C ILE A 38 -13.05 1.04 16.62
N VAL A 39 -13.92 0.55 15.74
CA VAL A 39 -15.15 -0.17 16.13
C VAL A 39 -15.04 -1.60 15.62
N GLU A 40 -14.96 -2.55 16.55
CA GLU A 40 -15.00 -3.97 16.21
C GLU A 40 -16.42 -4.38 15.84
N LEU A 41 -16.58 -5.06 14.70
CA LEU A 41 -17.87 -5.61 14.27
C LEU A 41 -18.06 -6.98 14.95
N PRO A 42 -19.23 -7.24 15.56
CA PRO A 42 -19.50 -8.50 16.26
C PRO A 42 -19.73 -9.64 15.25
N ILE A 43 -18.66 -10.27 14.80
CA ILE A 43 -18.69 -11.43 13.91
C ILE A 43 -18.89 -12.71 14.75
N PRO A 44 -19.67 -13.71 14.26
CA PRO A 44 -19.83 -14.99 14.94
C PRO A 44 -18.48 -15.63 15.27
N ARG A 45 -18.30 -16.08 16.51
CA ARG A 45 -17.01 -16.61 17.02
C ARG A 45 -16.56 -17.90 16.33
N GLU A 46 -17.53 -18.66 15.81
CA GLU A 46 -17.30 -19.89 15.05
C GLU A 46 -16.78 -19.65 13.64
N LEU A 47 -16.87 -18.40 13.15
CA LEU A 47 -16.41 -18.02 11.83
C LEU A 47 -14.93 -17.67 11.87
N SER A 48 -14.10 -18.48 11.22
CA SER A 48 -12.68 -18.19 11.00
C SER A 48 -12.53 -17.16 9.86
N LEU A 49 -12.72 -15.89 10.18
CA LEU A 49 -12.75 -14.82 9.20
C LEU A 49 -11.34 -14.37 8.83
N GLU A 50 -10.71 -15.06 7.88
CA GLU A 50 -9.44 -14.64 7.27
C GLU A 50 -9.70 -13.75 6.07
N CYS A 51 -9.92 -12.45 6.30
CA CYS A 51 -10.19 -11.50 5.23
C CYS A 51 -8.99 -11.39 4.29
N GLY A 52 -9.21 -11.55 2.98
CA GLY A 52 -8.21 -11.37 1.92
C GLY A 52 -8.50 -10.14 1.05
N SER A 53 -9.77 -9.83 0.84
CA SER A 53 -10.22 -8.70 0.01
C SER A 53 -11.62 -8.25 0.40
N PHE A 54 -11.94 -6.98 0.08
CA PHE A 54 -13.24 -6.37 0.35
C PHE A 54 -13.81 -5.68 -0.89
N VAL A 55 -15.13 -5.62 -0.95
CA VAL A 55 -15.86 -4.69 -1.81
C VAL A 55 -17.15 -4.22 -1.14
N ALA A 56 -17.35 -2.90 -1.06
CA ALA A 56 -18.62 -2.33 -0.65
C ALA A 56 -19.64 -2.47 -1.80
N LEU A 57 -20.77 -3.10 -1.53
CA LEU A 57 -21.80 -3.36 -2.52
C LEU A 57 -22.76 -2.17 -2.66
N PRO A 58 -23.38 -1.97 -3.85
CA PRO A 58 -24.34 -0.87 -4.08
C PRO A 58 -25.57 -0.89 -3.16
N ASP A 59 -25.93 -2.06 -2.61
CA ASP A 59 -27.04 -2.22 -1.66
C ASP A 59 -26.66 -1.93 -0.20
N GLY A 60 -25.42 -1.47 0.04
CA GLY A 60 -24.93 -1.09 1.36
C GLY A 60 -24.40 -2.26 2.19
N LYS A 61 -24.21 -3.44 1.60
CA LYS A 61 -23.56 -4.59 2.24
C LYS A 61 -22.05 -4.58 1.97
N LEU A 62 -21.31 -5.36 2.75
CA LEU A 62 -19.90 -5.65 2.52
C LEU A 62 -19.75 -7.07 1.98
N ALA A 63 -19.06 -7.23 0.86
CA ALA A 63 -18.58 -8.54 0.43
C ALA A 63 -17.11 -8.73 0.85
N ILE A 64 -16.81 -9.94 1.32
CA ILE A 64 -15.49 -10.35 1.81
C ILE A 64 -15.02 -11.56 1.02
N GLY A 65 -13.90 -11.42 0.31
CA GLY A 65 -13.13 -12.56 -0.17
C GLY A 65 -12.22 -13.05 0.95
N THR A 66 -12.26 -14.36 1.25
CA THR A 66 -11.47 -14.92 2.33
C THR A 66 -10.25 -15.69 1.82
N ARG A 67 -9.21 -15.79 2.64
CA ARG A 67 -8.06 -16.66 2.36
C ARG A 67 -8.41 -18.16 2.45
N ARG A 68 -9.63 -18.47 2.89
CA ARG A 68 -10.16 -19.83 2.95
C ARG A 68 -10.95 -20.24 1.70
N GLY A 69 -11.04 -19.31 0.73
CA GLY A 69 -11.71 -19.54 -0.54
C GLY A 69 -13.23 -19.38 -0.49
N GLU A 70 -13.71 -18.40 0.25
CA GLU A 70 -15.12 -18.06 0.33
C GLU A 70 -15.35 -16.61 -0.11
N ILE A 71 -16.54 -16.32 -0.63
CA ILE A 71 -17.09 -14.98 -0.71
C ILE A 71 -18.24 -14.92 0.28
N LEU A 72 -18.07 -14.08 1.30
CA LEU A 72 -19.07 -13.84 2.34
C LEU A 72 -19.76 -12.50 2.11
N ILE A 73 -21.07 -12.43 2.33
CA ILE A 73 -21.84 -11.19 2.33
C ILE A 73 -22.17 -10.84 3.78
N VAL A 74 -21.82 -9.63 4.17
CA VAL A 74 -22.06 -9.11 5.52
C VAL A 74 -23.07 -7.97 5.42
N ASP A 75 -24.31 -8.24 5.82
CA ASP A 75 -25.37 -7.26 5.95
C ASP A 75 -25.25 -6.55 7.31
N GLY A 76 -25.53 -5.24 7.36
CA GLY A 76 -25.48 -4.45 8.59
C GLY A 76 -24.05 -4.04 9.05
N ALA A 77 -22.98 -4.29 8.27
CA ALA A 77 -21.62 -3.88 8.59
C ALA A 77 -21.47 -2.35 8.68
N PHE A 78 -22.21 -1.61 7.87
CA PHE A 78 -22.14 -0.17 7.77
C PHE A 78 -23.26 0.56 8.54
N GLU A 79 -24.09 -0.15 9.30
CA GLU A 79 -25.09 0.47 10.16
C GLU A 79 -24.44 1.23 11.32
N PRO A 80 -25.02 2.35 11.82
CA PRO A 80 -24.47 3.11 12.95
C PRO A 80 -24.24 2.24 14.21
N LEU A 81 -25.15 1.29 14.46
CA LEU A 81 -25.02 0.25 15.47
C LEU A 81 -24.89 -1.10 14.73
N PRO A 82 -23.66 -1.56 14.46
CA PRO A 82 -23.46 -2.71 13.60
C PRO A 82 -24.03 -3.99 14.25
N ARG A 83 -24.83 -4.69 13.50
CA ARG A 83 -25.36 -6.03 13.84
C ARG A 83 -25.20 -6.91 12.60
N PRO A 84 -23.97 -7.30 12.26
CA PRO A 84 -23.67 -7.97 11.02
C PRO A 84 -24.34 -9.35 10.98
N VAL A 85 -24.98 -9.63 9.86
CA VAL A 85 -25.46 -10.95 9.48
C VAL A 85 -24.57 -11.44 8.34
N VAL A 86 -23.91 -12.57 8.53
CA VAL A 86 -22.96 -13.12 7.56
C VAL A 86 -23.61 -14.28 6.83
N THR A 87 -23.59 -14.25 5.50
CA THR A 87 -24.03 -15.34 4.63
C THR A 87 -22.94 -15.71 3.64
N THR A 88 -22.86 -16.99 3.26
CA THR A 88 -21.90 -17.45 2.25
C THR A 88 -22.54 -17.32 0.88
N PHE A 89 -21.92 -16.52 0.01
CA PHE A 89 -22.32 -16.38 -1.40
C PHE A 89 -21.65 -17.43 -2.28
N ALA A 90 -20.34 -17.65 -2.11
CA ALA A 90 -19.56 -18.67 -2.84
C ALA A 90 -18.55 -19.32 -1.93
N ALA A 91 -18.18 -20.57 -2.24
CA ALA A 91 -17.16 -21.32 -1.52
C ALA A 91 -16.41 -22.27 -2.49
N GLY A 92 -15.28 -22.83 -2.05
CA GLY A 92 -14.45 -23.72 -2.85
C GLY A 92 -13.51 -23.01 -3.80
N LEU A 93 -13.27 -21.72 -3.57
CA LEU A 93 -12.27 -20.91 -4.25
C LEU A 93 -10.90 -21.09 -3.58
N ASP A 94 -9.86 -20.50 -4.16
CA ASP A 94 -8.51 -20.51 -3.60
C ASP A 94 -8.08 -19.07 -3.24
N GLU A 95 -7.63 -18.83 -1.99
CA GLU A 95 -7.16 -17.54 -1.44
C GLU A 95 -7.61 -16.27 -2.21
N VAL A 96 -8.82 -15.76 -1.92
CA VAL A 96 -9.37 -14.61 -2.65
C VAL A 96 -8.71 -13.30 -2.17
N LEU A 97 -7.59 -12.91 -2.81
CA LEU A 97 -6.83 -11.70 -2.49
C LEU A 97 -7.15 -10.50 -3.39
N GLY A 98 -8.13 -10.64 -4.25
CA GLY A 98 -8.72 -9.55 -5.02
C GLY A 98 -10.20 -9.83 -5.23
N LEU A 99 -11.03 -8.84 -4.94
CA LEU A 99 -12.47 -8.93 -5.15
C LEU A 99 -12.98 -7.63 -5.77
N GLY A 100 -13.68 -7.77 -6.88
CA GLY A 100 -14.39 -6.69 -7.52
C GLY A 100 -15.86 -7.08 -7.71
N TYR A 101 -16.73 -6.09 -7.89
CA TYR A 101 -18.14 -6.33 -8.16
C TYR A 101 -18.62 -5.39 -9.27
N ARG A 102 -19.30 -5.92 -10.25
CA ARG A 102 -19.91 -5.15 -11.33
C ARG A 102 -21.07 -5.92 -11.97
N ASP A 103 -22.18 -5.23 -12.25
CA ASP A 103 -23.32 -5.74 -13.02
C ASP A 103 -23.84 -7.10 -12.49
N GLY A 104 -23.95 -7.25 -11.16
CA GLY A 104 -24.45 -8.47 -10.52
C GLY A 104 -23.46 -9.62 -10.42
N ALA A 105 -22.19 -9.42 -10.80
CA ALA A 105 -21.16 -10.45 -10.73
C ALA A 105 -19.96 -10.02 -9.89
N PHE A 106 -19.36 -10.96 -9.17
CA PHE A 106 -18.07 -10.82 -8.54
C PHE A 106 -16.94 -11.22 -9.50
N TYR A 107 -15.80 -10.57 -9.36
CA TYR A 107 -14.54 -10.88 -10.03
C TYR A 107 -13.53 -11.22 -8.94
N ALA A 108 -13.28 -12.51 -8.74
CA ALA A 108 -12.41 -13.03 -7.70
C ALA A 108 -11.01 -13.34 -8.28
N THR A 109 -9.99 -12.67 -7.77
CA THR A 109 -8.59 -13.03 -8.07
C THR A 109 -8.15 -14.07 -7.04
N GLN A 110 -7.79 -15.24 -7.54
CA GLN A 110 -7.31 -16.40 -6.80
C GLN A 110 -5.84 -16.64 -7.09
N GLN A 111 -5.18 -17.59 -6.42
CA GLN A 111 -3.75 -17.86 -6.67
C GLN A 111 -3.44 -18.22 -8.11
N THR A 112 -4.36 -18.87 -8.82
CA THR A 112 -4.12 -19.42 -10.16
C THR A 112 -4.97 -18.78 -11.25
N GLU A 113 -6.01 -18.00 -10.90
CA GLU A 113 -6.96 -17.52 -11.89
C GLU A 113 -7.72 -16.26 -11.46
N VAL A 114 -8.40 -15.63 -12.42
CA VAL A 114 -9.50 -14.70 -12.18
C VAL A 114 -10.80 -15.37 -12.60
N THR A 115 -11.73 -15.47 -11.66
CA THR A 115 -13.04 -16.10 -11.88
C THR A 115 -14.15 -15.05 -11.77
N ARG A 116 -15.04 -15.00 -12.76
CA ARG A 116 -16.30 -14.26 -12.70
C ARG A 116 -17.35 -15.17 -12.08
N ILE A 117 -18.05 -14.66 -11.04
CA ILE A 117 -18.96 -15.46 -10.22
C ILE A 117 -20.29 -14.71 -10.12
N SER A 118 -21.41 -15.38 -10.42
CA SER A 118 -22.73 -14.78 -10.35
C SER A 118 -23.79 -15.75 -9.81
N ASP A 119 -24.86 -15.16 -9.31
CA ASP A 119 -26.10 -15.78 -8.91
C ASP A 119 -27.15 -15.48 -10.01
N ARG A 120 -27.64 -16.52 -10.69
CA ARG A 120 -28.60 -16.36 -11.80
C ARG A 120 -30.03 -16.54 -11.38
N ASP A 121 -30.27 -17.35 -10.35
CA ASP A 121 -31.66 -17.65 -9.90
C ASP A 121 -32.09 -16.70 -8.77
N GLY A 122 -31.19 -15.89 -8.22
CA GLY A 122 -31.47 -14.83 -7.25
C GLY A 122 -31.68 -15.35 -5.82
N ASP A 123 -31.17 -16.55 -5.50
CA ASP A 123 -31.31 -17.13 -4.16
C ASP A 123 -30.28 -16.62 -3.14
N GLY A 124 -29.32 -15.78 -3.59
CA GLY A 124 -28.24 -15.20 -2.78
C GLY A 124 -27.01 -16.08 -2.72
N ARG A 125 -26.90 -17.11 -3.55
CA ARG A 125 -25.76 -18.00 -3.69
C ARG A 125 -25.27 -18.07 -5.13
N ALA A 126 -23.97 -18.25 -5.29
CA ALA A 126 -23.38 -18.39 -6.61
C ALA A 126 -23.74 -19.74 -7.25
N ASP A 127 -24.27 -19.69 -8.46
CA ASP A 127 -24.57 -20.86 -9.29
C ASP A 127 -23.80 -20.87 -10.63
N ARG A 128 -23.05 -19.80 -10.92
CA ARG A 128 -22.23 -19.69 -12.13
C ARG A 128 -20.80 -19.22 -11.81
N PHE A 129 -19.84 -20.00 -12.28
CA PHE A 129 -18.41 -19.72 -12.20
C PHE A 129 -17.81 -19.75 -13.61
N GLU A 130 -17.15 -18.67 -14.02
CA GLU A 130 -16.55 -18.51 -15.33
C GLU A 130 -15.09 -18.14 -15.17
N ASN A 131 -14.17 -19.02 -15.59
CA ASN A 131 -12.76 -18.67 -15.67
C ASN A 131 -12.57 -17.57 -16.71
N LEU A 132 -12.00 -16.44 -16.31
CA LEU A 132 -11.63 -15.35 -17.22
C LEU A 132 -10.17 -15.44 -17.64
N SER A 133 -9.29 -15.89 -16.76
CA SER A 133 -7.86 -15.99 -17.04
C SER A 133 -7.19 -16.91 -16.03
N ASP A 134 -6.35 -17.83 -16.54
CA ASP A 134 -5.52 -18.79 -15.81
C ASP A 134 -4.11 -18.88 -16.41
N VAL A 135 -3.60 -17.77 -16.95
CA VAL A 135 -2.36 -17.77 -17.77
C VAL A 135 -1.09 -17.93 -16.97
N TRP A 136 -1.12 -17.79 -15.64
CA TRP A 136 0.04 -17.91 -14.77
C TRP A 136 0.07 -19.22 -14.00
N GLY A 137 1.28 -19.68 -13.68
CA GLY A 137 1.49 -20.88 -12.90
C GLY A 137 1.51 -20.66 -11.38
N PHE A 138 1.51 -21.77 -10.65
CA PHE A 138 1.60 -21.82 -9.18
C PHE A 138 2.39 -23.08 -8.75
N GLU A 139 3.41 -22.89 -7.91
CA GLU A 139 4.22 -23.98 -7.33
C GLU A 139 4.56 -23.79 -5.85
N HIS A 140 4.34 -22.60 -5.30
CA HIS A 140 4.77 -22.29 -3.94
C HIS A 140 3.75 -21.41 -3.20
N TYR A 141 3.50 -21.70 -1.92
CA TYR A 141 2.50 -21.02 -1.10
C TYR A 141 2.72 -19.49 -0.92
N HIS A 142 3.90 -18.98 -1.25
CA HIS A 142 4.17 -17.52 -1.27
C HIS A 142 3.87 -16.86 -2.62
N GLU A 143 3.36 -17.58 -3.59
CA GLU A 143 3.00 -17.06 -4.90
C GLU A 143 1.62 -16.40 -4.88
N PHE A 144 1.47 -15.35 -4.09
CA PHE A 144 0.21 -14.63 -4.01
C PHE A 144 -0.13 -13.93 -5.33
N ALA A 145 -1.43 -13.85 -5.63
CA ALA A 145 -1.99 -13.08 -6.72
C ALA A 145 -2.97 -12.05 -6.14
N TRP A 146 -2.68 -10.76 -6.32
CA TRP A 146 -3.50 -9.67 -5.81
C TRP A 146 -4.29 -9.03 -6.94
N GLY A 147 -5.60 -8.85 -6.74
CA GLY A 147 -6.50 -8.26 -7.73
C GLY A 147 -7.00 -6.88 -7.34
N SER A 148 -7.19 -6.02 -8.36
CA SER A 148 -7.79 -4.70 -8.20
C SER A 148 -9.33 -4.78 -8.08
N PRO A 149 -9.99 -3.71 -7.63
CA PRO A 149 -11.39 -3.47 -7.97
C PRO A 149 -11.61 -3.51 -9.49
N VAL A 150 -12.84 -3.83 -9.92
CA VAL A 150 -13.19 -3.73 -11.35
C VAL A 150 -13.09 -2.28 -11.80
N GLN A 151 -12.35 -2.06 -12.89
CA GLN A 151 -12.15 -0.74 -13.45
C GLN A 151 -13.36 -0.25 -14.25
N PRO A 152 -13.45 1.04 -14.61
CA PRO A 152 -14.57 1.58 -15.39
C PRO A 152 -14.79 0.90 -16.74
N ASP A 153 -13.74 0.40 -17.37
CA ASP A 153 -13.79 -0.37 -18.62
C ASP A 153 -14.18 -1.84 -18.42
N GLY A 154 -14.35 -2.28 -17.16
CA GLY A 154 -14.69 -3.65 -16.80
C GLY A 154 -13.50 -4.57 -16.61
N SER A 155 -12.28 -4.09 -16.79
CA SER A 155 -11.07 -4.88 -16.57
C SER A 155 -10.72 -5.01 -15.08
N VAL A 156 -9.86 -6.00 -14.77
CA VAL A 156 -9.25 -6.23 -13.46
C VAL A 156 -7.74 -6.29 -13.63
N TYR A 157 -6.99 -5.59 -12.80
CA TYR A 157 -5.54 -5.72 -12.76
C TYR A 157 -5.12 -6.76 -11.74
N VAL A 158 -4.16 -7.61 -12.11
CA VAL A 158 -3.59 -8.63 -11.24
C VAL A 158 -2.09 -8.43 -11.14
N VAL A 159 -1.56 -8.46 -9.92
CA VAL A 159 -0.11 -8.44 -9.67
C VAL A 159 0.30 -9.74 -9.00
N LEU A 160 1.34 -10.39 -9.55
CA LEU A 160 1.77 -11.71 -9.18
C LEU A 160 3.09 -11.66 -8.41
N GLY A 161 3.08 -12.13 -7.17
CA GLY A 161 4.29 -12.30 -6.38
C GLY A 161 5.18 -13.43 -6.91
N LEU A 162 6.49 -13.35 -6.65
CA LEU A 162 7.45 -14.41 -6.95
C LEU A 162 7.29 -15.61 -6.01
N SER A 163 7.78 -16.77 -6.43
CA SER A 163 7.76 -18.04 -5.67
C SER A 163 8.46 -17.97 -4.31
N SER A 164 9.42 -17.10 -4.21
CA SER A 164 10.06 -16.60 -3.00
C SER A 164 10.90 -15.41 -3.40
N SER A 165 11.60 -14.78 -2.46
CA SER A 165 12.49 -13.67 -2.80
C SER A 165 13.58 -13.99 -3.84
N TYR A 166 13.86 -15.26 -4.10
CA TYR A 166 15.04 -15.70 -4.86
C TYR A 166 14.74 -16.73 -5.96
N HIS A 167 13.48 -17.05 -6.23
CA HIS A 167 13.14 -18.10 -7.18
C HIS A 167 12.04 -17.67 -8.15
N TYR A 168 12.22 -18.07 -9.40
CA TYR A 168 11.20 -18.08 -10.44
C TYR A 168 10.93 -19.53 -10.82
N LYS A 169 9.78 -20.06 -10.42
CA LYS A 169 9.45 -21.48 -10.60
C LYS A 169 8.24 -21.70 -11.50
N ALA A 170 7.27 -20.80 -11.42
CA ALA A 170 6.04 -20.90 -12.18
C ALA A 170 5.92 -19.76 -13.19
N ASP A 171 5.24 -20.01 -14.31
CA ASP A 171 5.11 -19.07 -15.42
C ASP A 171 4.49 -17.74 -14.98
N TYR A 172 5.03 -16.65 -15.49
CA TYR A 172 4.62 -15.26 -15.28
C TYR A 172 4.63 -14.78 -13.83
N ARG A 173 5.19 -15.51 -12.86
CA ARG A 173 5.39 -14.95 -11.53
C ARG A 173 6.34 -13.75 -11.57
N GLY A 174 5.99 -12.68 -10.85
CA GLY A 174 6.66 -11.40 -10.94
C GLY A 174 6.17 -10.51 -12.08
N PHE A 175 5.04 -10.83 -12.71
CA PHE A 175 4.37 -10.01 -13.73
C PHE A 175 3.08 -9.39 -13.19
N ALA A 176 2.59 -8.38 -13.89
CA ALA A 176 1.26 -7.84 -13.74
C ALA A 176 0.48 -7.95 -15.05
N PHE A 177 -0.81 -8.22 -14.94
CA PHE A 177 -1.73 -8.33 -16.07
C PHE A 177 -2.95 -7.44 -15.89
N GLN A 178 -3.47 -6.90 -16.98
CA GLN A 178 -4.83 -6.44 -17.10
C GLN A 178 -5.66 -7.56 -17.73
N ILE A 179 -6.68 -8.02 -17.02
CA ILE A 179 -7.65 -9.01 -17.51
C ILE A 179 -8.85 -8.24 -18.02
N THR A 180 -9.10 -8.31 -19.31
CA THR A 180 -10.21 -7.61 -19.96
C THR A 180 -11.55 -8.30 -19.68
N PRO A 181 -12.71 -7.64 -19.89
CA PRO A 181 -14.02 -8.25 -19.65
C PRO A 181 -14.31 -9.52 -20.48
N ASP A 182 -13.65 -9.66 -21.63
CA ASP A 182 -13.72 -10.84 -22.50
C ASP A 182 -12.64 -11.91 -22.20
N GLY A 183 -11.88 -11.71 -21.10
CA GLY A 183 -10.92 -12.69 -20.59
C GLY A 183 -9.53 -12.64 -21.23
N GLN A 184 -9.21 -11.61 -22.03
CA GLN A 184 -7.85 -11.45 -22.54
C GLN A 184 -6.90 -11.03 -21.43
N SER A 185 -5.72 -11.64 -21.36
CA SER A 185 -4.67 -11.32 -20.42
C SER A 185 -3.61 -10.45 -21.10
N VAL A 186 -3.62 -9.16 -20.79
CA VAL A 186 -2.69 -8.18 -21.34
C VAL A 186 -1.57 -7.94 -20.33
N PRO A 187 -0.31 -8.26 -20.62
CA PRO A 187 0.79 -8.01 -19.70
C PRO A 187 1.04 -6.50 -19.55
N VAL A 188 1.19 -6.02 -18.31
CA VAL A 188 1.34 -4.60 -17.99
C VAL A 188 2.76 -4.28 -17.51
N ALA A 189 3.31 -5.08 -16.61
CA ALA A 189 4.61 -4.85 -16.01
C ALA A 189 5.27 -6.16 -15.58
N SER A 190 6.55 -6.08 -15.22
CA SER A 190 7.33 -7.20 -14.70
C SER A 190 8.26 -6.76 -13.55
N GLY A 191 8.97 -7.68 -12.94
CA GLY A 191 9.94 -7.38 -11.88
C GLY A 191 9.30 -7.17 -10.51
N ILE A 192 8.10 -7.70 -10.29
CA ILE A 192 7.33 -7.62 -9.04
C ILE A 192 7.76 -8.76 -8.14
N ARG A 193 8.15 -8.47 -6.89
CA ARG A 193 8.64 -9.49 -5.96
C ARG A 193 7.57 -9.96 -4.97
N SER A 194 7.15 -9.07 -4.08
CA SER A 194 6.22 -9.36 -2.98
C SER A 194 5.14 -8.30 -2.94
N ALA A 195 4.30 -8.35 -3.96
CA ALA A 195 3.16 -7.46 -4.08
C ALA A 195 2.20 -7.63 -2.90
N GLY A 196 1.59 -6.52 -2.52
CA GLY A 196 0.35 -6.45 -1.80
C GLY A 196 -0.78 -6.00 -2.72
N GLY A 197 -1.76 -5.27 -2.20
CA GLY A 197 -2.91 -4.81 -2.98
C GLY A 197 -2.57 -3.94 -4.17
N VAL A 198 -3.41 -3.98 -5.17
CA VAL A 198 -3.38 -3.16 -6.38
C VAL A 198 -4.68 -2.39 -6.51
N ALA A 199 -4.59 -1.10 -6.77
CA ALA A 199 -5.76 -0.22 -6.92
C ALA A 199 -5.38 1.08 -7.67
N PRO A 200 -6.34 1.82 -8.21
CA PRO A 200 -6.08 3.17 -8.70
C PRO A 200 -5.91 4.16 -7.54
N ASN A 201 -5.12 5.21 -7.76
CA ASN A 201 -5.11 6.40 -6.92
C ASN A 201 -6.37 7.26 -7.16
N GLU A 202 -6.41 8.45 -6.56
CA GLU A 202 -7.50 9.42 -6.71
C GLU A 202 -7.72 9.87 -8.17
N HIS A 203 -6.66 9.84 -8.99
CA HIS A 203 -6.69 10.22 -10.40
C HIS A 203 -7.01 9.05 -11.35
N GLY A 204 -7.21 7.84 -10.83
CA GLY A 204 -7.46 6.64 -11.63
C GLY A 204 -6.21 5.96 -12.18
N VAL A 205 -5.02 6.41 -11.78
CA VAL A 205 -3.74 5.79 -12.17
C VAL A 205 -3.47 4.58 -11.31
N MET A 206 -3.11 3.45 -11.92
CA MET A 206 -2.90 2.18 -11.21
C MET A 206 -1.57 2.17 -10.44
N PHE A 207 -1.66 1.76 -9.19
CA PHE A 207 -0.53 1.51 -8.31
C PHE A 207 -0.65 0.14 -7.65
N TYR A 208 0.45 -0.34 -7.09
CA TYR A 208 0.46 -1.47 -6.17
C TYR A 208 1.44 -1.20 -5.03
N VAL A 209 1.25 -1.86 -3.91
CA VAL A 209 2.17 -1.80 -2.78
C VAL A 209 3.09 -3.02 -2.77
N GLU A 210 4.31 -2.85 -2.28
CA GLU A 210 5.30 -3.92 -2.22
C GLU A 210 6.09 -3.87 -0.91
N SER A 211 6.21 -5.04 -0.26
CA SER A 211 7.00 -5.19 0.96
C SER A 211 8.49 -5.24 0.70
N GLN A 212 9.31 -4.88 1.70
CA GLN A 212 10.77 -4.95 1.65
C GLN A 212 11.29 -6.33 1.19
N GLY A 213 12.37 -6.33 0.41
CA GLY A 213 13.04 -7.56 -0.03
C GLY A 213 14.21 -7.31 -0.99
N PRO A 214 14.70 -8.34 -1.69
CA PRO A 214 15.67 -8.15 -2.76
C PRO A 214 15.15 -7.16 -3.81
N TRP A 215 16.01 -6.26 -4.25
CA TRP A 215 15.69 -5.20 -5.20
C TRP A 215 14.54 -4.28 -4.77
N ASN A 216 14.23 -4.28 -3.48
CA ASN A 216 13.24 -3.40 -2.84
C ASN A 216 13.68 -3.10 -1.41
N GLY A 217 14.50 -2.06 -1.25
CA GLY A 217 15.20 -1.73 0.00
C GLY A 217 14.29 -1.45 1.19
N SER A 218 13.07 -0.98 0.95
CA SER A 218 12.03 -0.70 1.95
C SER A 218 10.65 -1.03 1.39
N CYS A 219 9.59 -0.92 2.19
CA CYS A 219 8.22 -0.98 1.70
C CYS A 219 7.92 0.22 0.77
N SER A 220 7.13 0.01 -0.28
CA SER A 220 6.92 1.05 -1.28
C SER A 220 5.56 0.99 -1.98
N LEU A 221 5.06 2.15 -2.41
CA LEU A 221 3.99 2.29 -3.39
C LEU A 221 4.64 2.49 -4.76
N LYS A 222 4.22 1.74 -5.75
CA LYS A 222 4.80 1.74 -7.10
C LYS A 222 3.75 1.99 -8.16
N HIS A 223 4.06 2.85 -9.12
CA HIS A 223 3.23 3.11 -10.28
C HIS A 223 3.22 1.88 -11.20
N LEU A 224 2.04 1.34 -11.48
CA LEU A 224 1.86 0.20 -12.39
C LEU A 224 1.63 0.72 -13.81
N LYS A 225 2.72 0.90 -14.55
CA LYS A 225 2.73 1.47 -15.91
C LYS A 225 2.92 0.39 -16.96
N GLN A 226 2.24 0.52 -18.10
CA GLN A 226 2.43 -0.36 -19.27
C GLN A 226 3.89 -0.38 -19.74
N GLY A 227 4.46 -1.57 -19.85
CA GLY A 227 5.87 -1.80 -20.20
C GLY A 227 6.86 -1.55 -19.06
N GLY A 228 6.37 -1.27 -17.84
CA GLY A 228 7.21 -1.00 -16.68
C GLY A 228 7.95 -2.24 -16.17
N PHE A 229 9.17 -2.00 -15.65
CA PHE A 229 9.95 -2.98 -14.90
C PHE A 229 10.06 -2.51 -13.44
N MET A 230 9.57 -3.34 -12.51
CA MET A 230 9.48 -2.99 -11.09
C MET A 230 10.73 -3.35 -10.28
N GLY A 231 11.73 -3.91 -10.97
CA GLY A 231 13.10 -3.96 -10.49
C GLY A 231 13.68 -5.34 -10.21
N HIS A 232 12.90 -6.39 -10.00
CA HIS A 232 13.45 -7.71 -9.66
C HIS A 232 13.76 -8.55 -10.91
N PRO A 233 15.05 -8.78 -11.26
CA PRO A 233 15.42 -9.40 -12.53
C PRO A 233 15.14 -10.91 -12.60
N ILE A 234 14.80 -11.56 -11.49
CA ILE A 234 14.58 -13.02 -11.49
C ILE A 234 13.36 -13.45 -12.33
N CYS A 235 12.44 -12.53 -12.64
CA CYS A 235 11.32 -12.77 -13.53
C CYS A 235 11.69 -12.81 -15.03
N PHE A 236 12.92 -12.52 -15.41
CA PHE A 236 13.37 -12.44 -16.81
C PHE A 236 13.11 -13.67 -17.66
N PRO A 237 13.07 -14.92 -17.16
CA PRO A 237 12.62 -16.06 -17.96
C PRO A 237 11.19 -15.89 -18.51
N GLY A 238 10.33 -15.15 -17.83
CA GLY A 238 8.97 -14.86 -18.29
C GLY A 238 8.92 -14.06 -19.60
N TYR A 239 9.96 -13.30 -19.95
CA TYR A 239 10.05 -12.58 -21.24
C TYR A 239 10.20 -13.52 -22.46
N ASP A 240 10.63 -14.74 -22.25
CA ASP A 240 10.72 -15.74 -23.33
C ASP A 240 9.37 -16.40 -23.63
N LEU A 241 8.39 -16.23 -22.75
CA LEU A 241 7.03 -16.73 -22.89
C LEU A 241 6.17 -15.81 -23.79
N PRO A 242 5.08 -16.33 -24.40
CA PRO A 242 4.28 -15.59 -25.38
C PRO A 242 3.77 -14.22 -24.92
N LEU A 243 3.22 -14.13 -23.68
CA LEU A 243 2.71 -12.86 -23.14
C LEU A 243 3.86 -11.95 -22.71
N GLY A 244 4.95 -12.49 -22.15
CA GLY A 244 6.10 -11.67 -21.74
C GLY A 244 6.75 -10.93 -22.92
N LYS A 245 6.76 -11.53 -24.12
CA LYS A 245 7.26 -10.88 -25.34
C LYS A 245 6.46 -9.63 -25.73
N GLN A 246 5.19 -9.53 -25.30
CA GLN A 246 4.33 -8.39 -25.59
C GLN A 246 4.68 -7.16 -24.74
N LEU A 247 5.43 -7.31 -23.62
CA LEU A 247 5.94 -6.17 -22.86
C LEU A 247 7.05 -5.39 -23.57
N GLY A 248 7.61 -5.96 -24.62
CA GLY A 248 8.76 -5.39 -25.32
C GLY A 248 10.07 -6.10 -25.00
N PRO A 249 11.22 -5.48 -25.27
CA PRO A 249 12.53 -6.09 -24.99
C PRO A 249 12.73 -6.29 -23.49
N LYS A 250 13.38 -7.41 -23.15
CA LYS A 250 13.80 -7.67 -21.76
C LYS A 250 14.72 -6.55 -21.27
N PRO A 251 14.41 -5.92 -20.10
CA PRO A 251 15.22 -4.85 -19.54
C PRO A 251 16.66 -5.29 -19.23
N LEU A 252 17.55 -4.32 -19.08
CA LEU A 252 18.90 -4.58 -18.54
C LEU A 252 18.78 -5.03 -17.08
N GLU A 253 19.68 -5.91 -16.66
CA GLU A 253 19.77 -6.27 -15.24
C GLU A 253 20.33 -5.09 -14.45
N PRO A 254 19.70 -4.74 -13.29
CA PRO A 254 20.23 -3.69 -12.44
C PRO A 254 21.58 -4.06 -11.82
N GLU A 255 22.42 -3.07 -11.60
CA GLU A 255 23.70 -3.27 -10.91
C GLU A 255 23.49 -3.49 -9.42
N ASN A 256 24.14 -4.54 -8.88
CA ASN A 256 24.02 -4.87 -7.47
C ASN A 256 24.74 -3.82 -6.58
N GLN A 257 24.08 -3.38 -5.52
CA GLN A 257 24.52 -2.34 -4.59
C GLN A 257 24.61 -0.94 -5.21
N SER A 258 23.86 -0.71 -6.26
CA SER A 258 23.67 0.62 -6.87
C SER A 258 22.64 1.48 -6.10
N ARG A 259 22.07 2.46 -6.76
CA ARG A 259 20.95 3.29 -6.27
C ARG A 259 19.82 3.23 -7.27
N LEU A 260 18.57 3.08 -6.78
CA LEU A 260 17.42 2.98 -7.67
C LEU A 260 17.30 4.18 -8.61
N HIS A 261 17.58 5.39 -8.11
CA HIS A 261 17.57 6.59 -8.95
C HIS A 261 18.54 6.48 -10.14
N ALA A 262 19.80 6.10 -9.87
CA ALA A 262 20.81 5.92 -10.93
C ALA A 262 20.42 4.80 -11.92
N GLU A 263 19.86 3.69 -11.40
CA GLU A 263 19.39 2.59 -12.26
C GLU A 263 18.20 2.99 -13.13
N SER A 264 17.27 3.82 -12.61
CA SER A 264 16.12 4.31 -13.37
C SER A 264 16.52 5.29 -14.49
N GLU A 265 17.65 5.97 -14.37
CA GLU A 265 18.23 6.77 -15.46
C GLU A 265 18.93 5.91 -16.53
N ARG A 266 19.38 4.69 -16.17
CA ARG A 266 20.11 3.77 -17.05
C ARG A 266 19.17 2.77 -17.74
N ILE A 267 18.07 2.42 -17.11
CA ILE A 267 17.12 1.38 -17.56
C ILE A 267 15.77 2.02 -17.79
N ASP A 268 15.45 2.37 -19.03
CA ASP A 268 14.25 3.13 -19.39
C ASP A 268 12.93 2.55 -18.84
N ALA A 269 12.85 1.22 -18.73
CA ALA A 269 11.65 0.55 -18.21
C ALA A 269 11.57 0.54 -16.67
N LEU A 270 12.67 0.81 -15.95
CA LEU A 270 12.72 0.77 -14.50
C LEU A 270 12.09 2.02 -13.90
N LEU A 271 11.03 1.81 -13.12
CA LEU A 271 10.31 2.91 -12.48
C LEU A 271 10.80 3.09 -11.03
N PRO A 272 11.07 4.33 -10.59
CA PRO A 272 11.34 4.62 -9.18
C PRO A 272 10.08 4.39 -8.33
N TYR A 273 10.28 4.25 -7.00
CA TYR A 273 9.16 4.17 -6.07
C TYR A 273 8.44 5.51 -6.01
N ALA A 274 7.10 5.49 -6.11
CA ALA A 274 6.33 6.72 -5.92
C ALA A 274 6.36 7.18 -4.45
N VAL A 275 6.18 6.23 -3.51
CA VAL A 275 6.29 6.52 -2.08
C VAL A 275 7.04 5.38 -1.39
N VAL A 276 8.08 5.73 -0.64
CA VAL A 276 8.77 4.81 0.27
C VAL A 276 8.13 4.92 1.65
N PHE A 277 7.76 3.77 2.23
CA PHE A 277 7.36 3.66 3.63
C PHE A 277 8.59 3.16 4.41
N PRO A 278 9.32 4.01 5.16
CA PRO A 278 10.53 3.62 5.86
C PRO A 278 10.31 2.38 6.72
N TYR A 279 11.14 1.33 6.48
CA TYR A 279 10.96 0.00 7.04
C TYR A 279 10.94 0.04 8.57
N ARG A 280 9.95 -0.65 9.17
CA ARG A 280 9.68 -0.73 10.61
C ARG A 280 9.28 0.60 11.28
N ARG A 281 9.46 1.75 10.65
CA ARG A 281 8.98 3.06 11.15
C ARG A 281 7.60 3.42 10.60
N MET A 282 7.36 3.09 9.32
CA MET A 282 6.08 3.34 8.65
C MET A 282 5.44 2.06 8.14
N GLY A 283 6.19 1.18 7.46
CA GLY A 283 5.66 -0.07 6.95
C GLY A 283 6.62 -1.24 7.21
N GLN A 284 6.06 -2.44 7.34
CA GLN A 284 6.84 -3.67 7.44
C GLN A 284 6.35 -4.76 6.48
N SER A 285 5.03 -4.90 6.35
CA SER A 285 4.36 -5.78 5.39
C SER A 285 3.11 -5.08 4.89
N ILE A 286 3.28 -4.08 4.01
CA ILE A 286 2.17 -3.33 3.44
C ILE A 286 1.37 -4.18 2.46
N THR A 287 0.06 -4.18 2.57
CA THR A 287 -0.79 -5.22 1.94
C THR A 287 -1.97 -4.70 1.15
N ALA A 288 -2.52 -3.57 1.49
CA ALA A 288 -3.70 -3.04 0.82
C ALA A 288 -3.73 -1.53 0.88
N PHE A 289 -4.39 -0.90 -0.08
CA PHE A 289 -4.68 0.54 -0.02
C PHE A 289 -5.95 0.88 -0.80
N ARG A 290 -6.58 1.98 -0.42
CA ARG A 290 -7.72 2.59 -1.12
C ARG A 290 -7.65 4.10 -1.03
N PRO A 291 -8.01 4.83 -2.10
CA PRO A 291 -8.24 6.28 -2.04
C PRO A 291 -9.53 6.59 -1.27
N ASP A 292 -9.51 7.63 -0.43
CA ASP A 292 -10.73 8.17 0.16
C ASP A 292 -11.54 8.93 -0.90
N ARG A 293 -12.64 8.35 -1.31
CA ARG A 293 -13.64 8.96 -2.23
C ARG A 293 -14.96 9.24 -1.54
N THR A 294 -14.96 9.36 -0.22
CA THR A 294 -16.19 9.55 0.57
C THR A 294 -16.74 10.98 0.49
N GLY A 295 -16.02 11.92 -0.13
CA GLY A 295 -16.42 13.33 -0.22
C GLY A 295 -16.40 14.04 1.13
N GLY A 296 -15.44 13.71 1.99
CA GLY A 296 -15.25 14.31 3.31
C GLY A 296 -16.04 13.65 4.44
N LYS A 297 -16.79 12.58 4.17
CA LYS A 297 -17.51 11.85 5.22
C LYS A 297 -16.57 11.12 6.18
N PHE A 298 -15.35 10.81 5.75
CA PHE A 298 -14.30 10.20 6.57
C PHE A 298 -13.35 11.23 7.19
N GLY A 299 -13.60 12.54 7.02
CA GLY A 299 -12.83 13.62 7.64
C GLY A 299 -12.00 14.44 6.65
N PRO A 300 -10.91 15.09 7.10
CA PRO A 300 -10.22 16.10 6.32
C PRO A 300 -9.30 15.55 5.21
N PHE A 301 -8.93 14.26 5.25
CA PHE A 301 -7.91 13.68 4.38
C PHE A 301 -8.47 13.15 3.05
N GLN A 302 -9.35 13.92 2.42
CA GLN A 302 -10.01 13.56 1.18
C GLN A 302 -9.00 13.30 0.05
N ASN A 303 -9.31 12.32 -0.80
CA ASN A 303 -8.52 11.91 -1.97
C ASN A 303 -7.13 11.32 -1.63
N GLN A 304 -6.77 11.18 -0.36
CA GLN A 304 -5.54 10.51 0.02
C GLN A 304 -5.69 9.00 0.00
N LEU A 305 -4.57 8.30 -0.18
CA LEU A 305 -4.51 6.85 -0.10
C LEU A 305 -4.40 6.42 1.38
N PHE A 306 -5.25 5.50 1.79
CA PHE A 306 -5.15 4.84 3.09
C PHE A 306 -4.54 3.47 2.89
N VAL A 307 -3.43 3.19 3.59
CA VAL A 307 -2.57 2.03 3.36
C VAL A 307 -2.49 1.19 4.62
N GLY A 308 -2.86 -0.08 4.53
CA GLY A 308 -2.80 -1.04 5.62
C GLY A 308 -1.48 -1.79 5.69
N ASP A 309 -1.02 -2.09 6.91
CA ASP A 309 0.14 -2.94 7.16
C ASP A 309 -0.24 -4.18 7.96
N TYR A 310 0.21 -5.33 7.47
CA TYR A 310 -0.06 -6.62 8.09
C TYR A 310 0.70 -6.77 9.43
N SER A 311 2.01 -6.59 9.43
CA SER A 311 2.84 -6.87 10.60
C SER A 311 2.62 -5.85 11.73
N LEU A 312 2.48 -4.59 11.39
CA LEU A 312 2.36 -3.52 12.38
C LEU A 312 0.90 -3.31 12.85
N SER A 313 -0.09 -3.86 12.15
CA SER A 313 -1.53 -3.66 12.45
C SER A 313 -1.90 -2.18 12.54
N ILE A 314 -1.53 -1.42 11.51
CA ILE A 314 -1.71 0.02 11.39
C ILE A 314 -2.33 0.40 10.06
N VAL A 315 -2.92 1.57 10.01
CA VAL A 315 -3.28 2.27 8.77
C VAL A 315 -2.43 3.54 8.67
N MET A 316 -1.82 3.74 7.52
CA MET A 316 -1.06 4.93 7.14
C MET A 316 -1.85 5.74 6.11
N ARG A 317 -1.45 6.99 5.87
CA ARG A 317 -1.91 7.79 4.73
C ARG A 317 -0.76 7.99 3.75
N ALA A 318 -1.09 8.18 2.48
CA ALA A 318 -0.13 8.61 1.48
C ALA A 318 -0.77 9.59 0.49
N THR A 319 0.04 10.52 -0.01
CA THR A 319 -0.29 11.41 -1.11
C THR A 319 0.66 11.17 -2.27
N THR A 320 0.19 11.35 -3.49
CA THR A 320 0.98 11.18 -4.71
C THR A 320 0.87 12.41 -5.60
N GLU A 321 1.95 12.75 -6.29
CA GLU A 321 1.98 13.77 -7.33
C GLU A 321 2.87 13.34 -8.49
N GLU A 322 2.60 13.84 -9.68
CA GLU A 322 3.41 13.59 -10.86
C GLU A 322 4.27 14.82 -11.17
N VAL A 323 5.59 14.65 -11.19
CA VAL A 323 6.55 15.70 -11.53
C VAL A 323 7.40 15.23 -12.71
N ASP A 324 7.38 15.99 -13.81
CA ASP A 324 8.11 15.65 -15.05
C ASP A 324 7.86 14.20 -15.53
N GLY A 325 6.63 13.69 -15.41
CA GLY A 325 6.24 12.33 -15.82
C GLY A 325 6.64 11.21 -14.86
N VAL A 326 7.15 11.56 -13.66
CA VAL A 326 7.54 10.60 -12.61
C VAL A 326 6.66 10.81 -11.38
N TRP A 327 6.08 9.73 -10.85
CA TRP A 327 5.29 9.75 -9.63
C TRP A 327 6.18 9.78 -8.39
N GLN A 328 5.81 10.62 -7.44
CA GLN A 328 6.45 10.79 -6.14
C GLN A 328 5.41 11.19 -5.09
N GLY A 329 5.80 11.35 -3.82
CA GLY A 329 4.88 11.78 -2.79
C GLY A 329 5.31 11.45 -1.38
N ALA A 330 4.38 11.58 -0.44
CA ALA A 330 4.65 11.42 0.97
C ALA A 330 3.80 10.33 1.63
N CYS A 331 4.29 9.78 2.73
CA CYS A 331 3.49 8.98 3.65
C CYS A 331 3.48 9.59 5.06
N TYR A 332 2.38 9.33 5.77
CA TYR A 332 2.07 9.90 7.08
C TYR A 332 1.52 8.82 8.00
N PRO A 333 1.81 8.84 9.32
CA PRO A 333 1.07 8.08 10.30
C PRO A 333 -0.42 8.42 10.24
N PHE A 334 -1.29 7.49 10.64
CA PHE A 334 -2.72 7.78 10.72
C PHE A 334 -3.40 7.09 11.90
N ARG A 335 -3.40 5.75 11.97
CA ARG A 335 -4.08 5.03 13.03
C ARG A 335 -3.37 3.73 13.38
N GLU A 336 -2.91 3.63 14.62
CA GLU A 336 -2.37 2.40 15.20
C GLU A 336 -3.36 1.72 16.16
N GLY A 337 -3.06 0.47 16.56
CA GLY A 337 -3.84 -0.25 17.55
C GLY A 337 -4.98 -1.10 17.00
N LEU A 338 -4.92 -1.49 15.70
CA LEU A 338 -5.86 -2.46 15.13
C LEU A 338 -5.61 -3.88 15.65
N GLY A 339 -6.66 -4.70 15.64
CA GLY A 339 -6.68 -5.98 16.33
C GLY A 339 -5.93 -7.11 15.65
N ASN A 340 -5.74 -7.06 14.32
CA ASN A 340 -5.03 -8.09 13.57
C ASN A 340 -4.17 -7.52 12.44
N GLY A 341 -3.45 -8.38 11.74
CA GLY A 341 -2.73 -8.03 10.52
C GLY A 341 -3.69 -7.66 9.41
N ILE A 342 -3.52 -6.48 8.81
CA ILE A 342 -4.41 -5.99 7.76
C ILE A 342 -4.02 -6.62 6.43
N LEU A 343 -4.97 -7.23 5.73
CA LEU A 343 -4.84 -7.70 4.35
C LEU A 343 -5.81 -7.01 3.40
N ALA A 344 -6.92 -6.52 3.93
CA ALA A 344 -7.96 -5.87 3.16
C ALA A 344 -8.39 -4.56 3.81
N ILE A 345 -8.68 -3.57 2.97
CA ILE A 345 -9.14 -2.26 3.36
C ILE A 345 -10.16 -1.76 2.33
N GLU A 346 -11.27 -1.16 2.75
CA GLU A 346 -12.29 -0.63 1.85
C GLU A 346 -13.08 0.50 2.50
N PHE A 347 -13.51 1.47 1.70
CA PHE A 347 -14.39 2.55 2.14
C PHE A 347 -15.86 2.22 1.88
N SER A 348 -16.71 2.59 2.81
CA SER A 348 -18.16 2.64 2.56
C SER A 348 -18.57 4.03 2.06
N ASP A 349 -19.71 4.09 1.40
CA ASP A 349 -20.37 5.34 1.00
C ASP A 349 -20.84 6.19 2.20
N ARG A 350 -20.91 5.59 3.39
CA ARG A 350 -21.24 6.26 4.66
C ARG A 350 -20.03 6.93 5.32
N GLY A 351 -18.82 6.75 4.79
CA GLY A 351 -17.60 7.34 5.34
C GLY A 351 -16.98 6.52 6.46
N TYR A 352 -17.08 5.20 6.41
CA TYR A 352 -16.35 4.29 7.26
C TYR A 352 -15.23 3.63 6.45
N LEU A 353 -14.07 3.44 7.08
CA LEU A 353 -12.98 2.62 6.54
C LEU A 353 -12.99 1.26 7.22
N ILE A 354 -13.29 0.20 6.47
CA ILE A 354 -13.26 -1.18 6.97
C ILE A 354 -11.86 -1.75 6.82
N THR A 355 -11.38 -2.46 7.84
CA THR A 355 -10.13 -3.21 7.84
C THR A 355 -10.35 -4.63 8.32
N GLY A 356 -9.56 -5.56 7.79
CA GLY A 356 -9.56 -6.95 8.21
C GLY A 356 -8.39 -7.73 7.63
N GLY A 357 -8.19 -8.92 8.14
CA GLY A 357 -7.10 -9.78 7.72
C GLY A 357 -6.96 -10.99 8.62
N THR A 358 -5.73 -11.29 9.04
CA THR A 358 -5.42 -12.49 9.83
C THR A 358 -4.12 -12.32 10.61
N ASN A 359 -3.90 -13.18 11.61
CA ASN A 359 -2.61 -13.35 12.27
C ASN A 359 -1.90 -14.65 11.84
N ARG A 360 -2.35 -15.29 10.76
CA ARG A 360 -1.72 -16.49 10.21
C ARG A 360 -0.59 -16.10 9.25
N GLY A 361 0.62 -16.55 9.53
CA GLY A 361 1.79 -16.34 8.68
C GLY A 361 2.94 -15.66 9.41
N TRP A 362 3.16 -14.39 9.17
CA TRP A 362 4.24 -13.61 9.79
C TRP A 362 3.84 -13.05 11.15
N PRO A 363 4.79 -12.61 11.99
CA PRO A 363 4.50 -11.91 13.24
C PRO A 363 3.62 -10.67 13.01
N VAL A 364 2.61 -10.50 13.86
CA VAL A 364 1.64 -9.43 13.82
C VAL A 364 1.54 -8.79 15.21
N ARG A 365 1.47 -7.46 15.26
CA ARG A 365 1.31 -6.71 16.51
C ARG A 365 -0.07 -6.91 17.14
N GLY A 366 -1.12 -6.92 16.33
CA GLY A 366 -2.47 -7.19 16.77
C GLY A 366 -2.59 -8.59 17.39
N ASN A 367 -3.37 -8.74 18.44
CA ASN A 367 -3.46 -9.97 19.24
C ASN A 367 -4.71 -10.81 18.95
N LYS A 368 -5.53 -10.41 17.97
CA LYS A 368 -6.76 -11.13 17.57
C LYS A 368 -6.48 -11.93 16.30
N SER A 369 -6.84 -13.22 16.31
CA SER A 369 -6.65 -14.09 15.13
C SER A 369 -7.49 -13.63 13.94
N PHE A 370 -8.74 -13.25 14.21
CA PHE A 370 -9.70 -12.79 13.22
C PHE A 370 -10.48 -11.63 13.81
N VAL A 371 -10.52 -10.50 13.11
CA VAL A 371 -11.37 -9.37 13.48
C VAL A 371 -11.74 -8.60 12.21
N LEU A 372 -12.95 -8.10 12.19
CA LEU A 372 -13.42 -7.10 11.24
C LEU A 372 -13.62 -5.81 12.01
N GLU A 373 -12.88 -4.77 11.64
CA GLU A 373 -12.91 -3.48 12.32
C GLU A 373 -13.26 -2.39 11.32
N ARG A 374 -13.86 -1.33 11.80
CA ARG A 374 -14.04 -0.12 11.03
C ARG A 374 -13.50 1.09 11.78
N LEU A 375 -12.88 1.98 11.06
CA LEU A 375 -12.47 3.29 11.52
C LEU A 375 -13.60 4.27 11.24
N GLU A 376 -13.97 5.04 12.24
CA GLU A 376 -15.03 6.05 12.20
C GLU A 376 -14.47 7.40 12.58
N TRP A 377 -14.64 8.39 11.72
CA TRP A 377 -14.36 9.77 12.08
C TRP A 377 -15.34 10.25 13.16
N THR A 378 -14.82 10.85 14.23
CA THR A 378 -15.63 11.33 15.36
C THR A 378 -16.33 12.66 15.09
N GLY A 379 -16.02 13.30 13.94
CA GLY A 379 -16.42 14.69 13.65
C GLY A 379 -15.44 15.74 14.17
N VAL A 380 -14.41 15.31 14.94
CA VAL A 380 -13.36 16.21 15.45
C VAL A 380 -12.15 16.14 14.51
N THR A 381 -11.87 17.23 13.83
CA THR A 381 -10.69 17.33 12.93
C THR A 381 -9.41 17.30 13.76
N PRO A 382 -8.44 16.39 13.46
CA PRO A 382 -7.13 16.45 14.08
C PRO A 382 -6.37 17.70 13.60
N PHE A 383 -5.53 18.30 14.42
CA PHE A 383 -4.49 19.19 13.92
C PHE A 383 -3.32 18.32 13.47
N ASP A 384 -3.11 18.24 12.15
CA ASP A 384 -2.12 17.35 11.55
C ASP A 384 -1.62 17.90 10.21
N VAL A 385 -0.51 17.33 9.71
CA VAL A 385 -0.07 17.60 8.33
C VAL A 385 -1.12 17.04 7.36
N LEU A 386 -1.64 17.88 6.51
CA LEU A 386 -2.59 17.46 5.48
C LEU A 386 -1.85 16.87 4.29
N GLU A 387 -0.88 17.61 3.74
CA GLU A 387 -0.15 17.21 2.54
C GLU A 387 1.23 17.88 2.50
N ILE A 388 2.21 17.20 1.89
CA ILE A 388 3.50 17.76 1.51
C ILE A 388 3.64 17.59 0.00
N ARG A 389 3.99 18.69 -0.70
CA ARG A 389 4.30 18.70 -2.13
C ARG A 389 5.70 19.23 -2.36
N ALA A 390 6.38 18.70 -3.38
CA ALA A 390 7.66 19.26 -3.80
C ALA A 390 7.48 20.60 -4.47
N ALA A 391 8.40 21.50 -4.22
CA ALA A 391 8.54 22.78 -4.90
C ALA A 391 9.93 22.90 -5.51
N LYS A 392 10.13 23.90 -6.36
CA LYS A 392 11.40 24.13 -7.07
C LYS A 392 12.61 24.26 -6.13
N ASP A 393 12.40 24.83 -4.97
CA ASP A 393 13.43 25.20 -3.98
C ASP A 393 13.14 24.63 -2.60
N GLY A 394 12.20 23.67 -2.50
CA GLY A 394 11.85 23.10 -1.21
C GLY A 394 10.56 22.31 -1.23
N PHE A 395 9.67 22.61 -0.26
CA PHE A 395 8.40 21.90 -0.10
C PHE A 395 7.29 22.86 0.33
N ASP A 396 6.08 22.61 -0.18
CA ASP A 396 4.85 23.18 0.34
C ASP A 396 4.22 22.19 1.33
N VAL A 397 4.05 22.63 2.58
CA VAL A 397 3.43 21.81 3.64
C VAL A 397 2.10 22.44 4.02
N SER A 398 1.01 21.67 3.93
CA SER A 398 -0.33 22.10 4.35
C SER A 398 -0.81 21.35 5.59
N PHE A 399 -1.75 21.96 6.33
CA PHE A 399 -2.27 21.47 7.59
C PHE A 399 -3.81 21.40 7.57
N THR A 400 -4.37 20.54 8.40
CA THR A 400 -5.81 20.32 8.50
C THR A 400 -6.57 21.51 9.12
N ALA A 401 -5.88 22.36 9.88
CA ALA A 401 -6.41 23.56 10.52
C ALA A 401 -5.41 24.72 10.42
N PRO A 402 -5.83 25.99 10.60
CA PRO A 402 -4.91 27.11 10.69
C PRO A 402 -3.90 26.92 11.83
N CYS A 403 -2.65 27.28 11.58
CA CYS A 403 -1.56 27.23 12.54
C CYS A 403 -1.40 28.57 13.28
N ASP A 404 -0.80 28.51 14.47
CA ASP A 404 -0.29 29.69 15.14
C ASP A 404 0.82 30.33 14.28
N PRO A 405 0.71 31.63 13.89
CA PRO A 405 1.64 32.27 12.97
C PRO A 405 3.10 32.28 13.46
N ALA A 406 3.32 32.36 14.78
CA ALA A 406 4.66 32.43 15.34
C ALA A 406 5.36 31.06 15.23
N THR A 407 4.63 29.98 15.52
CA THR A 407 5.19 28.62 15.37
C THR A 407 5.32 28.20 13.92
N LEU A 408 4.42 28.65 13.04
CA LEU A 408 4.44 28.32 11.61
C LEU A 408 5.63 28.96 10.88
N ALA A 409 6.01 30.19 11.25
CA ALA A 409 7.13 30.92 10.62
C ALA A 409 8.51 30.57 11.21
N ASP A 410 8.56 29.79 12.30
CA ASP A 410 9.82 29.45 12.95
C ASP A 410 10.48 28.25 12.24
N VAL A 411 11.56 28.50 11.51
CA VAL A 411 12.32 27.48 10.77
C VAL A 411 12.83 26.33 11.66
N THR A 412 13.02 26.57 12.97
CA THR A 412 13.50 25.54 13.90
C THR A 412 12.47 24.44 14.14
N ASN A 413 11.22 24.66 13.77
CA ASN A 413 10.16 23.67 13.82
C ASN A 413 10.18 22.67 12.66
N TYR A 414 11.08 22.85 11.68
CA TYR A 414 11.17 21.99 10.50
C TYR A 414 12.58 21.42 10.39
N ARG A 415 12.75 20.19 10.82
CA ARG A 415 14.02 19.48 10.66
C ARG A 415 13.88 18.41 9.59
N LEU A 416 14.87 18.35 8.71
CA LEU A 416 14.92 17.35 7.66
C LEU A 416 16.14 16.45 7.83
N ARG A 417 15.97 15.20 7.48
CA ARG A 417 17.01 14.22 7.23
C ARG A 417 16.69 13.58 5.90
N SER A 418 17.67 13.32 5.06
CA SER A 418 17.42 12.60 3.82
C SER A 418 18.33 11.38 3.69
N PHE A 419 17.83 10.35 3.02
CA PHE A 419 18.55 9.08 2.82
C PHE A 419 18.00 8.34 1.61
N THR A 420 18.73 7.34 1.16
CA THR A 420 18.27 6.36 0.18
C THR A 420 18.59 4.94 0.65
N HIS A 421 18.48 3.96 -0.24
CA HIS A 421 18.72 2.55 0.05
C HIS A 421 19.68 1.96 -0.99
N HIS A 422 20.45 0.93 -0.61
CA HIS A 422 21.13 0.09 -1.59
C HIS A 422 20.09 -0.61 -2.47
N TYR A 423 20.22 -0.45 -3.77
CA TYR A 423 19.49 -1.24 -4.74
C TYR A 423 20.26 -2.54 -5.01
N GLN A 424 19.79 -3.65 -4.42
CA GLN A 424 20.63 -4.84 -4.30
C GLN A 424 19.85 -6.15 -4.29
N LYS A 425 20.53 -7.25 -4.66
CA LYS A 425 19.99 -8.62 -4.66
C LYS A 425 19.80 -9.24 -3.27
N PHE A 426 20.29 -8.61 -2.22
CA PHE A 426 20.09 -9.06 -0.84
C PHE A 426 18.76 -8.55 -0.30
N TYR A 427 18.28 -9.20 0.76
CA TYR A 427 16.99 -8.85 1.36
C TYR A 427 17.09 -7.51 2.10
N GLY A 428 16.24 -6.56 1.68
CA GLY A 428 16.18 -5.24 2.28
C GLY A 428 17.46 -4.41 2.08
N SER A 429 17.51 -3.28 2.73
CA SER A 429 18.70 -2.40 2.77
C SER A 429 18.66 -1.52 4.01
N PRO A 430 19.81 -1.23 4.62
CA PRO A 430 19.89 -0.10 5.54
C PRO A 430 19.61 1.21 4.78
N GLU A 431 19.25 2.24 5.53
CA GLU A 431 19.27 3.62 5.06
C GLU A 431 20.73 4.04 4.86
N VAL A 432 21.05 4.60 3.69
CA VAL A 432 22.41 4.99 3.30
C VAL A 432 22.42 6.38 2.66
N ASP A 433 23.60 6.94 2.43
CA ASP A 433 23.80 8.27 1.82
C ASP A 433 23.02 9.36 2.58
N GLU A 434 23.06 9.27 3.91
CA GLU A 434 22.35 10.21 4.76
C GLU A 434 22.91 11.63 4.62
N THR A 435 21.99 12.59 4.48
CA THR A 435 22.28 14.02 4.53
C THR A 435 21.31 14.74 5.47
N THR A 436 21.60 15.99 5.79
CA THR A 436 20.74 16.84 6.61
C THR A 436 20.42 18.12 5.83
N PRO A 437 19.38 18.09 4.97
CA PRO A 437 18.92 19.30 4.30
C PRO A 437 18.49 20.35 5.34
N VAL A 438 18.75 21.61 5.03
CA VAL A 438 18.53 22.74 5.96
C VAL A 438 17.37 23.60 5.47
N VAL A 439 16.35 23.78 6.29
CA VAL A 439 15.29 24.76 6.05
C VAL A 439 15.84 26.17 6.34
N THR A 440 15.95 26.98 5.32
CA THR A 440 16.51 28.35 5.41
C THR A 440 15.45 29.42 5.52
N GLU A 441 14.23 29.14 5.05
CA GLU A 441 13.08 30.03 5.13
C GLU A 441 11.80 29.22 5.33
N ALA A 442 10.88 29.76 6.12
CA ALA A 442 9.52 29.28 6.28
C ALA A 442 8.55 30.44 6.01
N ALA A 443 7.86 30.42 4.88
CA ALA A 443 6.94 31.47 4.42
C ALA A 443 5.47 31.02 4.56
N PRO A 444 4.75 31.43 5.63
CA PRO A 444 3.35 31.07 5.84
C PRO A 444 2.42 31.63 4.77
N SER A 445 1.38 30.86 4.41
CA SER A 445 0.25 31.35 3.62
C SER A 445 -0.57 32.37 4.43
N SER A 446 -1.32 33.26 3.74
CA SER A 446 -2.14 34.29 4.37
C SER A 446 -3.27 33.76 5.27
N ASP A 447 -3.73 32.52 5.03
CA ASP A 447 -4.77 31.85 5.82
C ASP A 447 -4.19 30.99 6.95
N GLY A 448 -2.86 30.92 7.07
CA GLY A 448 -2.13 30.15 8.07
C GLY A 448 -2.29 28.62 7.93
N ARG A 449 -2.80 28.13 6.80
CA ARG A 449 -3.03 26.68 6.60
C ARG A 449 -1.90 25.98 5.86
N SER A 450 -0.93 26.70 5.38
CA SER A 450 0.25 26.15 4.72
C SER A 450 1.48 27.01 4.93
N VAL A 451 2.63 26.40 4.69
CA VAL A 451 3.93 27.06 4.71
C VAL A 451 4.75 26.57 3.51
N HIS A 452 5.39 27.51 2.82
CA HIS A 452 6.44 27.19 1.87
C HIS A 452 7.78 27.16 2.60
N LEU A 453 8.48 26.02 2.49
CA LEU A 453 9.79 25.82 3.09
C LEU A 453 10.87 25.86 2.01
N VAL A 454 11.78 26.83 2.08
CA VAL A 454 12.99 26.85 1.24
C VAL A 454 14.03 25.96 1.89
N VAL A 455 14.58 25.01 1.12
CA VAL A 455 15.43 23.94 1.63
C VAL A 455 16.75 23.86 0.85
N ASP A 456 17.85 24.07 1.52
CA ASP A 456 19.18 23.81 0.97
C ASP A 456 19.55 22.33 1.13
N GLY A 457 20.10 21.74 0.07
CA GLY A 457 20.59 20.35 0.10
C GLY A 457 19.52 19.30 -0.25
N LEU A 458 18.51 19.65 -1.06
CA LEU A 458 17.60 18.66 -1.66
C LEU A 458 18.36 17.66 -2.52
N VAL A 459 17.97 16.38 -2.45
CA VAL A 459 18.61 15.29 -3.22
C VAL A 459 17.52 14.46 -3.91
N GLU A 460 17.54 14.41 -5.24
CA GLU A 460 16.67 13.50 -6.02
C GLU A 460 17.01 12.04 -5.74
N GLY A 461 15.99 11.16 -5.75
CA GLY A 461 16.12 9.74 -5.43
C GLY A 461 16.23 9.43 -3.93
N HIS A 462 16.05 10.44 -3.06
CA HIS A 462 16.06 10.29 -1.61
C HIS A 462 14.66 10.37 -0.99
N VAL A 463 14.53 9.74 0.17
CA VAL A 463 13.45 10.01 1.11
C VAL A 463 13.86 11.17 2.00
N HIS A 464 13.00 12.15 2.14
CA HIS A 464 13.17 13.28 3.06
C HIS A 464 12.26 13.07 4.27
N ASP A 465 12.86 12.73 5.40
CA ASP A 465 12.17 12.63 6.69
C ASP A 465 11.91 14.03 7.22
N PHE A 466 10.66 14.37 7.44
CA PHE A 466 10.23 15.58 8.14
C PHE A 466 10.03 15.28 9.61
N ILE A 467 10.63 16.09 10.47
CA ILE A 467 10.44 16.08 11.91
C ILE A 467 9.95 17.47 12.32
N PHE A 468 8.66 17.56 12.61
CA PHE A 468 8.00 18.79 13.02
C PHE A 468 8.21 19.02 14.53
N GLY A 469 8.61 20.23 14.87
CA GLY A 469 8.87 20.63 16.26
C GLY A 469 7.60 21.07 17.01
N ALA A 470 7.64 22.23 17.63
CA ALA A 470 6.58 22.76 18.51
C ALA A 470 5.46 23.47 17.74
N LEU A 471 5.08 22.98 16.55
CA LEU A 471 3.94 23.52 15.79
C LEU A 471 2.65 23.43 16.61
N ARG A 472 1.84 24.50 16.52
CA ARG A 472 0.52 24.59 17.18
C ARG A 472 -0.53 25.04 16.17
N SER A 473 -1.76 24.59 16.37
CA SER A 473 -2.91 25.21 15.71
C SER A 473 -3.15 26.62 16.26
N ALA A 474 -3.97 27.41 15.59
CA ALA A 474 -4.40 28.72 16.08
C ALA A 474 -5.11 28.65 17.46
N ASP A 475 -5.69 27.49 17.81
CA ASP A 475 -6.32 27.21 19.10
C ASP A 475 -5.34 26.60 20.13
N GLY A 476 -4.05 26.45 19.77
CA GLY A 476 -2.98 25.96 20.66
C GLY A 476 -2.82 24.44 20.71
N GLU A 477 -3.58 23.66 19.92
CA GLU A 477 -3.45 22.20 19.89
C GLU A 477 -2.13 21.78 19.22
N PRO A 478 -1.42 20.75 19.74
CA PRO A 478 -0.24 20.20 19.09
C PRO A 478 -0.61 19.35 17.88
N LEU A 479 0.35 19.11 16.96
CA LEU A 479 0.21 18.08 15.93
C LEU A 479 -0.05 16.71 16.55
N VAL A 480 -0.98 15.95 15.96
CA VAL A 480 -1.20 14.54 16.34
C VAL A 480 0.02 13.71 15.97
N HIS A 481 0.55 13.93 14.76
CA HIS A 481 1.76 13.27 14.28
C HIS A 481 2.83 14.30 13.94
N THR A 482 4.04 14.07 14.44
CA THR A 482 5.17 14.99 14.28
C THR A 482 6.16 14.55 13.23
N THR A 483 5.83 13.55 12.42
CA THR A 483 6.70 13.02 11.36
C THR A 483 5.93 12.81 10.07
N ALA A 484 6.63 12.98 8.95
CA ALA A 484 6.19 12.59 7.62
C ALA A 484 7.43 12.22 6.78
N HIS A 485 7.22 11.51 5.68
CA HIS A 485 8.32 11.00 4.85
C HIS A 485 7.98 11.24 3.38
N TYR A 486 8.75 12.10 2.72
CA TYR A 486 8.54 12.45 1.31
C TYR A 486 9.59 11.77 0.43
N THR A 487 9.17 11.02 -0.58
CA THR A 487 10.03 10.43 -1.61
C THR A 487 10.20 11.44 -2.74
N LEU A 488 11.38 12.02 -2.89
CA LEU A 488 11.69 13.05 -3.90
C LEU A 488 12.41 12.41 -5.08
N ASN A 489 11.70 12.09 -6.16
CA ASN A 489 12.28 11.55 -7.39
C ASN A 489 12.74 12.64 -8.35
N ARG A 490 11.99 13.76 -8.42
CA ARG A 490 12.24 14.92 -9.28
C ARG A 490 11.96 16.22 -8.52
N ILE A 491 12.83 17.18 -8.67
CA ILE A 491 12.60 18.56 -8.22
C ILE A 491 11.81 19.30 -9.30
N PRO A 492 10.65 19.90 -9.00
CA PRO A 492 9.89 20.74 -9.95
C PRO A 492 10.73 21.86 -10.53
N LYS A 493 10.55 22.19 -11.82
CA LYS A 493 11.32 23.23 -12.54
C LYS A 493 10.74 24.62 -12.39
#